data_a9cb18d61a1e87cb83138ca7e7e91931
#
_entry.id   a9cb18d61a1e87cb83138ca7e7e91931
#
_cell.length_a   1.000
_cell.length_b   1.000
_cell.length_c   1.000
_cell.angle_alpha   90.00
_cell.angle_beta   90.00
_cell.angle_gamma   90.00
#
_symmetry.space_group_name_H-M   'P 1'
#
loop_
_entity.id
_entity.type
_entity.pdbx_description
1 polymer ?
#
loop_
_entity_poly.entity_id
_entity_poly.type
_entity_poly.pdbx_seq_one_letter_code
_entity_poly.pdbx_strand_id
1 'polypeptide(L)'
;ILADKLIGSSGEKILTVNKDTKIPVTDDDTLLNTLSKEKIFIPSACGGKATCGLCKVKVLEGGGDLKPTEEPFLNEKEKKEGVRLSCQVKVRDNIEIDIPKELLFAKEYKTKVVEMKELTYDINLVRLKLINPDTMEFKPGQYAQLKVPGIEVIRAYSIASNPRETDHIEFIIRMVPKGKATTYVHKALEVGDSVIVTGPYGDFYLQEDSNKDMICIAGGSGKAPIRSILHYLRDQGMPRKVKYFFGARSKKDLYYTEEFEELAKEFPNFEYIPALSDPLPEDNWTGEVGLITDVVDRMTGDLSDSEAYLCGSPGMIDACNNVLEKHDLPQKQCFYDKFS
;
A
#
# COMPACT_ATOMS: atom_id res chain seq x y z
N ILE A 1 -57.46 -21.48 -8.80
CA ILE A 1 -56.05 -21.89 -8.70
C ILE A 1 -55.26 -20.61 -8.45
N LEU A 2 -55.03 -20.31 -7.17
CA LEU A 2 -54.25 -19.20 -6.68
C LEU A 2 -52.78 -19.49 -6.92
N ALA A 3 -52.10 -18.65 -7.70
CA ALA A 3 -50.65 -18.59 -7.71
C ALA A 3 -50.26 -17.69 -6.54
N ASP A 4 -49.76 -18.28 -5.46
CA ASP A 4 -49.08 -17.58 -4.38
C ASP A 4 -47.83 -16.88 -4.94
N LYS A 5 -47.90 -15.60 -5.07
CA LYS A 5 -46.73 -14.74 -5.14
C LYS A 5 -46.05 -14.86 -3.79
N LEU A 6 -44.99 -15.65 -3.74
CA LEU A 6 -43.95 -15.55 -2.72
C LEU A 6 -43.28 -14.18 -2.86
N ILE A 7 -43.87 -13.16 -2.27
CA ILE A 7 -43.16 -11.93 -1.93
C ILE A 7 -42.32 -12.29 -0.72
N GLY A 8 -41.06 -12.61 -0.96
CA GLY A 8 -40.07 -12.62 0.10
C GLY A 8 -40.00 -11.21 0.66
N SER A 9 -40.60 -11.00 1.84
CA SER A 9 -40.34 -9.82 2.64
C SER A 9 -38.86 -9.84 2.97
N SER A 10 -38.07 -8.96 2.35
CA SER A 10 -36.73 -8.69 2.82
C SER A 10 -36.88 -8.03 4.19
N GLY A 11 -36.84 -8.82 5.25
CA GLY A 11 -36.82 -8.30 6.60
C GLY A 11 -35.58 -7.42 6.76
N GLU A 12 -35.72 -6.39 7.58
CA GLU A 12 -34.60 -5.55 7.99
C GLU A 12 -33.53 -6.44 8.65
N LYS A 13 -32.33 -6.47 8.08
CA LYS A 13 -31.19 -7.24 8.58
C LYS A 13 -30.29 -6.30 9.34
N ILE A 14 -29.55 -6.82 10.31
CA ILE A 14 -28.61 -6.02 11.09
C ILE A 14 -27.19 -6.50 10.79
N LEU A 15 -26.35 -5.57 10.28
CA LEU A 15 -24.91 -5.73 10.25
C LEU A 15 -24.33 -5.13 11.55
N THR A 16 -23.71 -5.97 12.36
CA THR A 16 -23.03 -5.55 13.59
C THR A 16 -21.51 -5.50 13.32
N VAL A 17 -20.91 -4.35 13.53
CA VAL A 17 -19.46 -4.11 13.36
C VAL A 17 -18.82 -3.88 14.73
N ASN A 18 -17.79 -4.67 15.05
CA ASN A 18 -17.01 -4.58 16.29
C ASN A 18 -17.88 -4.61 17.56
N LYS A 19 -19.00 -5.35 17.54
CA LYS A 19 -19.99 -5.50 18.62
C LYS A 19 -20.82 -4.25 18.96
N ASP A 20 -20.35 -3.09 18.62
CA ASP A 20 -20.92 -1.82 19.08
C ASP A 20 -21.78 -1.12 18.01
N THR A 21 -21.37 -1.17 16.75
CA THR A 21 -22.05 -0.45 15.65
C THR A 21 -23.05 -1.36 14.96
N LYS A 22 -24.34 -1.03 15.08
CA LYS A 22 -25.44 -1.75 14.42
C LYS A 22 -25.97 -0.94 13.25
N ILE A 23 -25.93 -1.53 12.07
CA ILE A 23 -26.30 -0.91 10.80
C ILE A 23 -27.47 -1.70 10.20
N PRO A 24 -28.66 -1.07 10.00
CA PRO A 24 -29.76 -1.71 9.31
C PRO A 24 -29.44 -1.87 7.82
N VAL A 25 -29.67 -3.06 7.26
CA VAL A 25 -29.38 -3.40 5.87
C VAL A 25 -30.65 -3.95 5.22
N THR A 26 -31.03 -3.35 4.10
CA THR A 26 -32.21 -3.78 3.32
C THR A 26 -31.85 -4.55 2.05
N ASP A 27 -30.61 -4.37 1.55
CA ASP A 27 -30.17 -4.92 0.28
C ASP A 27 -29.44 -6.25 0.46
N ASP A 28 -29.53 -7.13 -0.55
CA ASP A 28 -28.76 -8.40 -0.64
C ASP A 28 -27.40 -8.15 -1.35
N ASP A 29 -26.69 -7.12 -0.97
CA ASP A 29 -25.40 -6.75 -1.55
C ASP A 29 -24.23 -7.52 -0.90
N THR A 30 -23.04 -7.36 -1.43
CA THR A 30 -21.84 -7.87 -0.80
C THR A 30 -21.53 -7.08 0.48
N LEU A 31 -20.93 -7.73 1.46
CA LEU A 31 -20.51 -7.07 2.70
C LEU A 31 -19.58 -5.88 2.41
N LEU A 32 -18.68 -6.00 1.43
CA LEU A 32 -17.82 -4.90 0.98
C LEU A 32 -18.63 -3.67 0.54
N ASN A 33 -19.63 -3.88 -0.30
CA ASN A 33 -20.46 -2.78 -0.81
C ASN A 33 -21.34 -2.20 0.30
N THR A 34 -21.92 -3.05 1.14
CA THR A 34 -22.72 -2.63 2.30
C THR A 34 -21.91 -1.74 3.23
N LEU A 35 -20.71 -2.15 3.62
CA LEU A 35 -19.81 -1.35 4.44
C LEU A 35 -19.43 -0.02 3.77
N SER A 36 -19.15 -0.04 2.47
CA SER A 36 -18.82 1.17 1.71
C SER A 36 -19.98 2.18 1.67
N LYS A 37 -21.24 1.73 1.53
CA LYS A 37 -22.43 2.59 1.62
C LYS A 37 -22.51 3.30 2.97
N GLU A 38 -22.10 2.63 4.02
CA GLU A 38 -22.08 3.14 5.40
C GLU A 38 -20.78 3.89 5.76
N LYS A 39 -19.95 4.22 4.75
CA LYS A 39 -18.69 4.95 4.91
C LYS A 39 -17.61 4.19 5.71
N ILE A 40 -17.73 2.87 5.78
CA ILE A 40 -16.70 1.97 6.31
C ILE A 40 -15.96 1.39 5.11
N PHE A 41 -14.75 1.89 4.86
CA PHE A 41 -13.99 1.56 3.65
C PHE A 41 -12.99 0.44 3.91
N ILE A 42 -13.30 -0.77 3.42
CA ILE A 42 -12.40 -1.93 3.46
C ILE A 42 -11.51 -1.92 2.21
N PRO A 43 -10.19 -2.13 2.34
CA PRO A 43 -9.28 -2.13 1.19
C PRO A 43 -9.68 -3.18 0.15
N SER A 44 -9.74 -2.78 -1.13
CA SER A 44 -10.13 -3.68 -2.24
C SER A 44 -9.54 -3.21 -3.57
N ALA A 45 -8.26 -3.53 -3.82
CA ALA A 45 -7.56 -3.09 -5.05
C ALA A 45 -8.13 -3.68 -6.35
N CYS A 46 -8.88 -4.79 -6.28
CA CYS A 46 -9.52 -5.38 -7.47
C CYS A 46 -10.95 -4.88 -7.70
N GLY A 47 -11.49 -4.02 -6.84
CA GLY A 47 -12.89 -3.57 -6.93
C GLY A 47 -13.89 -4.69 -6.71
N GLY A 48 -13.66 -5.58 -5.75
CA GLY A 48 -14.59 -6.64 -5.37
C GLY A 48 -14.57 -7.91 -6.24
N LYS A 49 -13.55 -8.10 -7.07
CA LYS A 49 -13.47 -9.24 -8.03
C LYS A 49 -12.82 -10.51 -7.46
N ALA A 50 -12.53 -10.55 -6.15
CA ALA A 50 -11.84 -11.67 -5.48
C ALA A 50 -10.49 -12.05 -6.11
N THR A 51 -9.70 -11.06 -6.54
CA THR A 51 -8.39 -11.31 -7.18
C THR A 51 -7.21 -10.67 -6.46
N CYS A 52 -7.43 -9.88 -5.39
CA CYS A 52 -6.35 -9.23 -4.64
C CYS A 52 -6.22 -9.70 -3.19
N GLY A 53 -7.26 -10.32 -2.61
CA GLY A 53 -7.23 -10.80 -1.23
C GLY A 53 -7.21 -9.72 -0.14
N LEU A 54 -7.30 -8.42 -0.48
CA LEU A 54 -7.14 -7.33 0.50
C LEU A 54 -8.36 -7.09 1.38
N CYS A 55 -9.56 -7.45 0.91
CA CYS A 55 -10.82 -7.14 1.60
C CYS A 55 -11.16 -8.13 2.72
N LYS A 56 -10.15 -8.54 3.49
CA LYS A 56 -10.31 -9.47 4.61
C LYS A 56 -11.03 -8.81 5.76
N VAL A 57 -12.03 -9.51 6.30
CA VAL A 57 -12.74 -9.18 7.53
C VAL A 57 -12.96 -10.46 8.33
N LYS A 58 -12.98 -10.38 9.64
CA LYS A 58 -13.35 -11.51 10.49
C LYS A 58 -14.87 -11.54 10.63
N VAL A 59 -15.52 -12.59 10.15
CA VAL A 59 -16.95 -12.80 10.30
C VAL A 59 -17.18 -13.69 11.50
N LEU A 60 -17.93 -13.18 12.47
CA LEU A 60 -18.25 -13.88 13.71
C LEU A 60 -19.52 -14.71 13.57
N GLU A 61 -20.55 -14.14 12.89
CA GLU A 61 -21.82 -14.81 12.62
C GLU A 61 -22.39 -14.38 11.26
N GLY A 62 -23.21 -15.20 10.63
CA GLY A 62 -24.03 -14.85 9.46
C GLY A 62 -23.29 -14.83 8.10
N GLY A 63 -22.02 -15.22 8.04
CA GLY A 63 -21.20 -15.14 6.82
C GLY A 63 -21.44 -16.24 5.78
N GLY A 64 -22.20 -17.29 6.12
CA GLY A 64 -22.36 -18.48 5.29
C GLY A 64 -21.05 -19.25 5.08
N ASP A 65 -21.08 -20.23 4.17
CA ASP A 65 -19.91 -21.08 3.91
C ASP A 65 -18.78 -20.35 3.18
N LEU A 66 -17.53 -20.79 3.44
CA LEU A 66 -16.34 -20.33 2.74
C LEU A 66 -16.44 -20.72 1.25
N LYS A 67 -16.19 -19.74 0.38
CA LYS A 67 -16.25 -19.98 -1.07
C LYS A 67 -14.88 -20.38 -1.64
N PRO A 68 -14.85 -21.22 -2.68
CA PRO A 68 -13.59 -21.59 -3.35
C PRO A 68 -12.78 -20.38 -3.87
N THR A 69 -13.45 -19.27 -4.18
CA THR A 69 -12.80 -18.02 -4.62
C THR A 69 -12.03 -17.30 -3.52
N GLU A 70 -12.28 -17.62 -2.25
CA GLU A 70 -11.63 -17.03 -1.09
C GLU A 70 -10.38 -17.83 -0.66
N GLU A 71 -10.41 -19.17 -0.89
CA GLU A 71 -9.39 -20.09 -0.41
C GLU A 71 -7.94 -19.72 -0.76
N PRO A 72 -7.63 -19.24 -2.00
CA PRO A 72 -6.27 -18.88 -2.36
C PRO A 72 -5.68 -17.72 -1.56
N PHE A 73 -6.52 -16.94 -0.88
CA PHE A 73 -6.13 -15.72 -0.16
C PHE A 73 -6.13 -15.87 1.35
N LEU A 74 -6.57 -17.02 1.87
CA LEU A 74 -6.72 -17.28 3.29
C LEU A 74 -5.83 -18.46 3.71
N ASN A 75 -4.98 -18.23 4.70
CA ASN A 75 -4.23 -19.32 5.32
C ASN A 75 -5.12 -20.12 6.29
N GLU A 76 -4.63 -21.29 6.73
CA GLU A 76 -5.40 -22.20 7.59
C GLU A 76 -5.79 -21.59 8.96
N LYS A 77 -4.98 -20.66 9.47
CA LYS A 77 -5.29 -19.95 10.71
C LYS A 77 -6.44 -18.98 10.48
N GLU A 78 -6.36 -18.18 9.41
CA GLU A 78 -7.41 -17.23 9.03
C GLU A 78 -8.76 -17.92 8.79
N LYS A 79 -8.75 -19.05 8.09
CA LYS A 79 -9.98 -19.86 7.87
C LYS A 79 -10.59 -20.31 9.19
N LYS A 80 -9.79 -20.81 10.15
CA LYS A 80 -10.25 -21.23 11.48
C LYS A 80 -10.75 -20.08 12.33
N GLU A 81 -10.20 -18.87 12.15
CA GLU A 81 -10.61 -17.66 12.86
C GLU A 81 -11.83 -16.97 12.25
N GLY A 82 -12.37 -17.49 11.15
CA GLY A 82 -13.55 -16.95 10.48
C GLY A 82 -13.23 -15.74 9.59
N VAL A 83 -11.97 -15.57 9.15
CA VAL A 83 -11.62 -14.53 8.19
C VAL A 83 -12.22 -14.85 6.83
N ARG A 84 -12.81 -13.85 6.19
CA ARG A 84 -13.50 -13.95 4.90
C ARG A 84 -13.10 -12.77 4.00
N LEU A 85 -13.27 -12.91 2.70
CA LEU A 85 -13.21 -11.79 1.78
C LEU A 85 -14.59 -11.09 1.74
N SER A 86 -14.68 -9.87 2.26
CA SER A 86 -15.95 -9.13 2.32
C SER A 86 -16.65 -8.96 0.97
N CYS A 87 -15.90 -8.94 -0.13
CA CYS A 87 -16.46 -8.91 -1.48
C CYS A 87 -17.13 -10.23 -1.90
N GLN A 88 -16.90 -11.33 -1.19
CA GLN A 88 -17.50 -12.64 -1.47
C GLN A 88 -18.64 -13.00 -0.51
N VAL A 89 -18.70 -12.36 0.65
CA VAL A 89 -19.79 -12.52 1.62
C VAL A 89 -20.99 -11.68 1.19
N LYS A 90 -22.19 -12.28 1.10
CA LYS A 90 -23.44 -11.57 0.87
C LYS A 90 -24.20 -11.40 2.18
N VAL A 91 -24.74 -10.21 2.42
CA VAL A 91 -25.55 -9.93 3.60
C VAL A 91 -26.99 -10.38 3.33
N ARG A 92 -27.30 -11.64 3.65
CA ARG A 92 -28.63 -12.24 3.45
C ARG A 92 -29.46 -12.29 4.73
N ASP A 93 -28.76 -12.35 5.86
CA ASP A 93 -29.29 -12.41 7.22
C ASP A 93 -28.55 -11.43 8.12
N ASN A 94 -28.84 -11.44 9.42
CA ASN A 94 -28.02 -10.73 10.39
C ASN A 94 -26.58 -11.23 10.32
N ILE A 95 -25.65 -10.30 10.33
CA ILE A 95 -24.21 -10.61 10.24
C ILE A 95 -23.45 -9.84 11.29
N GLU A 96 -22.51 -10.51 11.97
CA GLU A 96 -21.59 -9.88 12.90
C GLU A 96 -20.16 -10.01 12.39
N ILE A 97 -19.44 -8.88 12.38
CA ILE A 97 -18.04 -8.83 11.92
C ILE A 97 -17.16 -8.10 12.89
N ASP A 98 -15.88 -8.45 12.84
CA ASP A 98 -14.81 -7.74 13.53
C ASP A 98 -13.79 -7.25 12.50
N ILE A 99 -13.46 -5.97 12.56
CA ILE A 99 -12.49 -5.32 11.67
C ILE A 99 -11.47 -4.52 12.49
N PRO A 100 -10.22 -4.40 12.03
CA PRO A 100 -9.23 -3.55 12.67
C PRO A 100 -9.76 -2.12 12.86
N LYS A 101 -9.53 -1.55 14.04
CA LYS A 101 -10.02 -0.18 14.34
C LYS A 101 -9.44 0.86 13.40
N GLU A 102 -8.26 0.62 12.90
CA GLU A 102 -7.56 1.47 11.94
C GLU A 102 -8.37 1.64 10.63
N LEU A 103 -9.11 0.62 10.21
CA LEU A 103 -9.97 0.71 9.02
C LEU A 103 -11.19 1.63 9.22
N LEU A 104 -11.59 1.91 10.47
CA LEU A 104 -12.67 2.87 10.76
C LEU A 104 -12.24 4.33 10.50
N PHE A 105 -10.93 4.60 10.42
CA PHE A 105 -10.39 5.93 10.11
C PHE A 105 -10.22 6.17 8.61
N ALA A 106 -10.27 5.12 7.78
CA ALA A 106 -10.20 5.27 6.34
C ALA A 106 -11.42 6.05 5.81
N LYS A 107 -11.15 7.03 4.93
CA LYS A 107 -12.18 7.90 4.35
C LYS A 107 -12.08 7.90 2.84
N GLU A 108 -13.15 8.33 2.19
CA GLU A 108 -13.15 8.67 0.78
C GLU A 108 -12.85 10.17 0.63
N TYR A 109 -11.86 10.48 -0.19
CA TYR A 109 -11.37 11.83 -0.44
C TYR A 109 -11.67 12.23 -1.90
N LYS A 110 -12.32 13.36 -2.08
CA LYS A 110 -12.34 14.06 -3.36
C LYS A 110 -11.01 14.81 -3.49
N THR A 111 -10.28 14.58 -4.55
CA THR A 111 -8.97 15.19 -4.75
C THR A 111 -8.91 15.88 -6.11
N LYS A 112 -7.92 16.75 -6.27
CA LYS A 112 -7.58 17.42 -7.53
C LYS A 112 -6.11 17.21 -7.85
N VAL A 113 -5.79 16.82 -9.07
CA VAL A 113 -4.43 16.73 -9.56
C VAL A 113 -3.84 18.14 -9.63
N VAL A 114 -2.76 18.41 -8.91
CA VAL A 114 -2.09 19.71 -8.89
C VAL A 114 -0.71 19.67 -9.52
N GLU A 115 -0.10 18.49 -9.61
CA GLU A 115 1.18 18.29 -10.27
C GLU A 115 1.25 16.88 -10.86
N MET A 116 1.85 16.79 -12.05
CA MET A 116 2.30 15.57 -12.68
C MET A 116 3.71 15.76 -13.19
N LYS A 117 4.62 14.85 -12.83
CA LYS A 117 6.02 14.91 -13.23
C LYS A 117 6.50 13.55 -13.70
N GLU A 118 7.07 13.50 -14.89
CA GLU A 118 7.82 12.35 -15.37
C GLU A 118 9.12 12.21 -14.55
N LEU A 119 9.26 11.11 -13.81
CA LEU A 119 10.45 10.80 -13.03
C LEU A 119 11.44 9.95 -13.80
N THR A 120 10.90 9.00 -14.57
CA THR A 120 11.63 8.18 -15.54
C THR A 120 10.71 7.94 -16.76
N TYR A 121 11.19 7.26 -17.79
CA TYR A 121 10.40 6.91 -18.99
C TYR A 121 9.14 6.08 -18.69
N ASP A 122 9.03 5.45 -17.52
CA ASP A 122 7.91 4.60 -17.12
C ASP A 122 7.37 4.88 -15.70
N ILE A 123 7.86 5.92 -15.02
CA ILE A 123 7.41 6.30 -13.67
C ILE A 123 7.01 7.76 -13.63
N ASN A 124 5.78 8.03 -13.18
CA ASN A 124 5.26 9.36 -12.95
C ASN A 124 5.02 9.62 -11.46
N LEU A 125 5.31 10.85 -11.02
CA LEU A 125 4.77 11.44 -9.81
C LEU A 125 3.39 12.01 -10.11
N VAL A 126 2.44 11.77 -9.23
CA VAL A 126 1.11 12.39 -9.21
C VAL A 126 0.90 13.01 -7.83
N ARG A 127 0.79 14.35 -7.77
CA ARG A 127 0.46 15.07 -6.54
C ARG A 127 -1.00 15.48 -6.56
N LEU A 128 -1.71 15.10 -5.51
CA LEU A 128 -3.13 15.32 -5.34
C LEU A 128 -3.38 16.26 -4.17
N LYS A 129 -4.07 17.37 -4.42
CA LYS A 129 -4.63 18.20 -3.36
C LYS A 129 -5.92 17.58 -2.84
N LEU A 130 -6.05 17.46 -1.53
CA LEU A 130 -7.27 17.00 -0.88
C LEU A 130 -8.31 18.15 -0.88
N ILE A 131 -9.54 17.84 -1.26
CA ILE A 131 -10.62 18.83 -1.35
C ILE A 131 -11.71 18.57 -0.32
N ASN A 132 -12.11 17.30 -0.15
CA ASN A 132 -13.12 16.92 0.82
C ASN A 132 -13.00 15.41 1.17
N PRO A 133 -12.66 15.05 2.39
CA PRO A 133 -12.01 15.91 3.41
C PRO A 133 -10.77 16.61 2.86
N ASP A 134 -10.40 17.74 3.45
CA ASP A 134 -9.26 18.56 3.00
C ASP A 134 -7.92 18.16 3.66
N THR A 135 -7.94 17.24 4.61
CA THR A 135 -6.76 16.71 5.29
C THR A 135 -6.81 15.19 5.45
N MET A 136 -5.66 14.54 5.28
CA MET A 136 -5.46 13.12 5.55
C MET A 136 -4.30 12.93 6.53
N GLU A 137 -4.58 12.27 7.64
CA GLU A 137 -3.56 11.78 8.56
C GLU A 137 -3.21 10.34 8.19
N PHE A 138 -1.94 10.02 8.04
CA PHE A 138 -1.46 8.67 7.73
C PHE A 138 -0.08 8.42 8.36
N LYS A 139 0.25 7.15 8.57
CA LYS A 139 1.59 6.74 9.01
C LYS A 139 2.51 6.62 7.79
N PRO A 140 3.77 7.11 7.86
CA PRO A 140 4.71 7.01 6.74
C PRO A 140 4.95 5.55 6.37
N GLY A 141 4.73 5.21 5.09
CA GLY A 141 4.76 3.84 4.57
C GLY A 141 3.39 3.31 4.15
N GLN A 142 2.29 3.85 4.66
CA GLN A 142 0.94 3.45 4.27
C GLN A 142 0.62 3.76 2.81
N TYR A 143 -0.45 3.14 2.30
CA TYR A 143 -0.96 3.35 0.94
C TYR A 143 -2.39 3.90 0.94
N ALA A 144 -2.82 4.39 -0.21
CA ALA A 144 -4.22 4.71 -0.47
C ALA A 144 -4.66 4.09 -1.81
N GLN A 145 -5.96 4.01 -2.02
CA GLN A 145 -6.55 3.45 -3.23
C GLN A 145 -7.09 4.56 -4.12
N LEU A 146 -6.66 4.57 -5.37
CA LEU A 146 -7.14 5.49 -6.40
C LEU A 146 -8.20 4.80 -7.25
N LYS A 147 -9.37 5.42 -7.38
CA LYS A 147 -10.45 5.00 -8.28
C LYS A 147 -10.27 5.70 -9.63
N VAL A 148 -10.17 4.92 -10.70
CA VAL A 148 -10.06 5.46 -12.06
C VAL A 148 -11.41 6.01 -12.51
N PRO A 149 -11.52 7.28 -12.90
CA PRO A 149 -12.78 7.85 -13.37
C PRO A 149 -13.35 7.11 -14.58
N GLY A 150 -14.69 6.97 -14.60
CA GLY A 150 -15.41 6.38 -15.73
C GLY A 150 -15.32 4.86 -15.88
N ILE A 151 -14.51 4.18 -15.07
CA ILE A 151 -14.43 2.70 -15.06
C ILE A 151 -14.36 2.17 -13.63
N GLU A 152 -14.88 0.96 -13.41
CA GLU A 152 -14.83 0.30 -12.11
C GLU A 152 -13.44 -0.36 -11.87
N VAL A 153 -12.41 0.49 -11.81
CA VAL A 153 -11.03 0.07 -11.54
C VAL A 153 -10.47 0.86 -10.37
N ILE A 154 -10.06 0.16 -9.34
CA ILE A 154 -9.39 0.71 -8.15
C ILE A 154 -8.00 0.09 -8.08
N ARG A 155 -6.98 0.88 -7.70
CA ARG A 155 -5.62 0.37 -7.46
C ARG A 155 -5.02 1.03 -6.23
N ALA A 156 -4.26 0.23 -5.49
CA ALA A 156 -3.48 0.67 -4.35
C ALA A 156 -2.16 1.28 -4.80
N TYR A 157 -1.79 2.41 -4.20
CA TYR A 157 -0.51 3.07 -4.39
C TYR A 157 0.00 3.56 -3.05
N SER A 158 1.24 3.24 -2.73
CA SER A 158 1.89 3.73 -1.50
C SER A 158 2.03 5.24 -1.56
N ILE A 159 1.74 5.91 -0.43
CA ILE A 159 1.85 7.36 -0.31
C ILE A 159 3.33 7.73 -0.22
N ALA A 160 3.78 8.62 -1.10
CA ALA A 160 5.17 9.04 -1.23
C ALA A 160 5.46 10.39 -0.55
N SER A 161 4.42 11.16 -0.23
CA SER A 161 4.54 12.45 0.45
C SER A 161 4.90 12.31 1.92
N ASN A 162 5.40 13.41 2.49
CA ASN A 162 5.60 13.53 3.92
C ASN A 162 4.24 13.54 4.65
N PRO A 163 4.00 12.71 5.67
CA PRO A 163 2.72 12.72 6.41
C PRO A 163 2.42 14.02 7.14
N ARG A 164 3.40 14.92 7.30
CA ARG A 164 3.17 16.28 7.83
C ARG A 164 2.51 17.22 6.83
N GLU A 165 2.56 16.90 5.54
CA GLU A 165 1.80 17.59 4.48
C GLU A 165 0.40 17.02 4.40
N THR A 166 -0.49 17.41 5.32
CA THR A 166 -1.80 16.78 5.49
C THR A 166 -2.82 17.16 4.42
N ASP A 167 -2.60 18.23 3.65
CA ASP A 167 -3.52 18.73 2.61
C ASP A 167 -3.22 18.19 1.19
N HIS A 168 -2.12 17.44 1.05
CA HIS A 168 -1.71 16.81 -0.20
C HIS A 168 -1.22 15.39 0.03
N ILE A 169 -1.37 14.56 -0.99
CA ILE A 169 -0.72 13.25 -1.07
C ILE A 169 -0.02 13.09 -2.43
N GLU A 170 1.06 12.36 -2.43
CA GLU A 170 1.83 12.03 -3.63
C GLU A 170 1.85 10.53 -3.88
N PHE A 171 1.73 10.15 -5.14
CA PHE A 171 1.94 8.77 -5.60
C PHE A 171 3.06 8.73 -6.63
N ILE A 172 3.88 7.68 -6.54
CA ILE A 172 4.90 7.34 -7.54
C ILE A 172 4.40 6.10 -8.28
N ILE A 173 3.96 6.28 -9.53
CA ILE A 173 3.22 5.26 -10.26
C ILE A 173 4.02 4.80 -11.48
N ARG A 174 4.38 3.52 -11.48
CA ARG A 174 5.03 2.88 -12.63
C ARG A 174 4.01 2.40 -13.64
N MET A 175 4.28 2.58 -14.93
CA MET A 175 3.51 2.04 -16.03
C MET A 175 3.58 0.50 -16.03
N VAL A 176 2.43 -0.15 -15.92
CA VAL A 176 2.31 -1.60 -16.08
C VAL A 176 1.78 -1.88 -17.48
N PRO A 177 2.45 -2.71 -18.29
CA PRO A 177 1.96 -3.07 -19.62
C PRO A 177 0.54 -3.62 -19.57
N LYS A 178 -0.37 -3.04 -20.36
CA LYS A 178 -1.81 -3.37 -20.39
C LYS A 178 -2.58 -3.08 -19.08
N GLY A 179 -1.96 -2.44 -18.12
CA GLY A 179 -2.60 -2.04 -16.86
C GLY A 179 -3.58 -0.89 -17.07
N LYS A 180 -4.87 -1.08 -16.80
CA LYS A 180 -5.90 -0.05 -17.04
C LYS A 180 -5.68 1.22 -16.24
N ALA A 181 -5.38 1.09 -14.94
CA ALA A 181 -5.16 2.24 -14.06
C ALA A 181 -3.87 2.99 -14.41
N THR A 182 -2.77 2.28 -14.60
CA THR A 182 -1.50 2.92 -14.95
C THR A 182 -1.52 3.53 -16.34
N THR A 183 -2.23 2.91 -17.31
CA THR A 183 -2.46 3.52 -18.62
C THR A 183 -3.27 4.82 -18.49
N TYR A 184 -4.32 4.84 -17.66
CA TYR A 184 -5.07 6.07 -17.40
C TYR A 184 -4.16 7.15 -16.81
N VAL A 185 -3.39 6.83 -15.78
CA VAL A 185 -2.48 7.80 -15.12
C VAL A 185 -1.45 8.37 -16.09
N HIS A 186 -0.86 7.54 -16.95
CA HIS A 186 0.23 7.97 -17.85
C HIS A 186 -0.24 8.57 -19.17
N LYS A 187 -1.52 8.37 -19.57
CA LYS A 187 -1.99 8.74 -20.92
C LYS A 187 -3.19 9.68 -20.94
N ALA A 188 -3.95 9.76 -19.84
CA ALA A 188 -5.22 10.46 -19.80
C ALA A 188 -5.41 11.38 -18.61
N LEU A 189 -4.69 11.16 -17.51
CA LEU A 189 -4.78 12.01 -16.33
C LEU A 189 -4.01 13.30 -16.56
N GLU A 190 -4.64 14.43 -16.26
CA GLU A 190 -4.04 15.76 -16.44
C GLU A 190 -4.13 16.61 -15.16
N VAL A 191 -3.28 17.64 -15.06
CA VAL A 191 -3.36 18.63 -13.99
C VAL A 191 -4.71 19.36 -14.07
N GLY A 192 -5.40 19.42 -12.94
CA GLY A 192 -6.75 19.97 -12.86
C GLY A 192 -7.86 18.93 -12.79
N ASP A 193 -7.57 17.67 -13.13
CA ASP A 193 -8.55 16.58 -13.04
C ASP A 193 -8.89 16.26 -11.59
N SER A 194 -10.10 15.71 -11.41
CA SER A 194 -10.57 15.23 -10.11
C SER A 194 -10.52 13.70 -10.08
N VAL A 195 -9.95 13.15 -9.03
CA VAL A 195 -9.94 11.71 -8.75
C VAL A 195 -10.42 11.43 -7.33
N ILE A 196 -10.96 10.23 -7.13
CA ILE A 196 -11.37 9.76 -5.81
C ILE A 196 -10.27 8.86 -5.25
N VAL A 197 -9.92 9.11 -4.00
CA VAL A 197 -8.96 8.31 -3.25
C VAL A 197 -9.61 7.82 -1.97
N THR A 198 -9.38 6.58 -1.57
CA THR A 198 -9.78 6.04 -0.26
C THR A 198 -8.56 5.58 0.52
N GLY A 199 -8.55 5.80 1.82
CA GLY A 199 -7.45 5.44 2.71
C GLY A 199 -7.43 6.26 3.99
N PRO A 200 -6.29 6.24 4.74
CA PRO A 200 -5.09 5.42 4.49
C PRO A 200 -5.30 3.94 4.84
N TYR A 201 -4.43 3.07 4.31
CA TYR A 201 -4.43 1.63 4.55
C TYR A 201 -3.02 1.07 4.72
N GLY A 202 -2.92 -0.15 5.22
CA GLY A 202 -1.71 -0.98 5.22
C GLY A 202 -1.01 -1.04 6.57
N ASP A 203 -0.37 -2.19 6.78
CA ASP A 203 0.38 -2.51 8.00
C ASP A 203 1.89 -2.28 7.81
N PHE A 204 2.30 -1.87 6.60
CA PHE A 204 3.66 -1.44 6.32
C PHE A 204 3.79 0.06 6.65
N TYR A 205 4.40 0.37 7.77
CA TYR A 205 4.68 1.75 8.21
C TYR A 205 5.83 1.79 9.21
N LEU A 206 6.42 2.96 9.36
CA LEU A 206 7.51 3.22 10.31
C LEU A 206 7.09 2.87 11.74
N GLN A 207 7.92 2.10 12.44
CA GLN A 207 7.79 1.83 13.87
C GLN A 207 8.40 3.00 14.64
N GLU A 208 7.58 3.99 14.99
CA GLU A 208 8.02 5.27 15.55
C GLU A 208 8.64 5.13 16.94
N ASP A 209 8.16 4.17 17.74
CA ASP A 209 8.66 3.92 19.10
C ASP A 209 10.00 3.17 19.12
N SER A 210 10.52 2.75 17.97
CA SER A 210 11.78 2.04 17.85
C SER A 210 12.96 2.99 17.68
N ASN A 211 14.07 2.69 18.36
CA ASN A 211 15.35 3.40 18.23
C ASN A 211 16.42 2.58 17.48
N LYS A 212 16.03 1.46 16.86
CA LYS A 212 16.95 0.56 16.14
C LYS A 212 17.48 1.19 14.86
N ASP A 213 18.69 0.79 14.47
CA ASP A 213 19.24 1.13 13.16
C ASP A 213 18.34 0.58 12.05
N MET A 214 18.26 1.29 10.92
CA MET A 214 17.34 0.98 9.84
C MET A 214 18.06 0.60 8.55
N ILE A 215 17.59 -0.48 7.94
CA ILE A 215 17.93 -0.86 6.56
C ILE A 215 16.69 -0.63 5.70
N CYS A 216 16.76 0.32 4.78
CA CYS A 216 15.72 0.56 3.79
C CYS A 216 16.16 0.00 2.44
N ILE A 217 15.30 -0.78 1.77
CA ILE A 217 15.60 -1.37 0.46
C ILE A 217 14.42 -1.10 -0.48
N ALA A 218 14.69 -0.49 -1.64
CA ALA A 218 13.65 -0.23 -2.62
C ALA A 218 14.11 -0.51 -4.05
N GLY A 219 13.14 -0.81 -4.92
CA GLY A 219 13.34 -0.91 -6.37
C GLY A 219 12.14 -0.38 -7.14
N GLY A 220 12.38 0.34 -8.24
CA GLY A 220 11.34 0.94 -9.04
C GLY A 220 10.44 1.88 -8.23
N SER A 221 9.12 1.76 -8.37
CA SER A 221 8.15 2.57 -7.60
C SER A 221 8.08 2.23 -6.10
N GLY A 222 8.76 1.17 -5.65
CA GLY A 222 8.95 0.87 -4.22
C GLY A 222 9.67 1.97 -3.45
N LYS A 223 10.28 2.93 -4.13
CA LYS A 223 10.80 4.16 -3.52
C LYS A 223 9.71 4.98 -2.82
N ALA A 224 8.46 4.92 -3.25
CA ALA A 224 7.38 5.75 -2.73
C ALA A 224 7.22 5.69 -1.19
N PRO A 225 6.94 4.55 -0.56
CA PRO A 225 6.74 4.48 0.87
C PRO A 225 8.04 4.72 1.65
N ILE A 226 9.20 4.33 1.10
CA ILE A 226 10.50 4.62 1.72
C ILE A 226 10.77 6.13 1.73
N ARG A 227 10.43 6.85 0.64
CA ARG A 227 10.56 8.31 0.59
C ARG A 227 9.69 8.98 1.67
N SER A 228 8.47 8.54 1.86
CA SER A 228 7.58 9.03 2.93
C SER A 228 8.20 8.83 4.31
N ILE A 229 8.74 7.64 4.59
CA ILE A 229 9.44 7.32 5.85
C ILE A 229 10.65 8.23 6.05
N LEU A 230 11.50 8.39 5.04
CA LEU A 230 12.73 9.18 5.14
C LEU A 230 12.45 10.68 5.30
N HIS A 231 11.42 11.23 4.63
CA HIS A 231 10.98 12.61 4.83
C HIS A 231 10.48 12.84 6.26
N TYR A 232 9.71 11.90 6.80
CA TYR A 232 9.25 11.99 8.17
C TYR A 232 10.40 11.96 9.17
N LEU A 233 11.39 11.07 8.99
CA LEU A 233 12.60 11.00 9.83
C LEU A 233 13.49 12.24 9.68
N ARG A 234 13.63 12.79 8.46
CA ARG A 234 14.34 14.05 8.21
C ARG A 234 13.78 15.18 9.07
N ASP A 235 12.47 15.34 9.10
CA ASP A 235 11.81 16.40 9.86
C ASP A 235 11.93 16.22 11.38
N GLN A 236 12.37 15.06 11.83
CA GLN A 236 12.72 14.76 13.23
C GLN A 236 14.23 14.87 13.50
N GLY A 237 15.02 15.34 12.53
CA GLY A 237 16.47 15.45 12.66
C GLY A 237 17.20 14.10 12.47
N MET A 238 16.59 13.15 11.77
CA MET A 238 17.14 11.82 11.49
C MET A 238 17.64 11.11 12.76
N PRO A 239 16.77 10.74 13.70
CA PRO A 239 17.19 10.27 15.04
C PRO A 239 17.84 8.89 15.04
N ARG A 240 17.77 8.16 13.94
CA ARG A 240 18.26 6.76 13.78
C ARG A 240 19.34 6.71 12.71
N LYS A 241 20.23 5.71 12.78
CA LYS A 241 21.09 5.40 11.65
C LYS A 241 20.26 4.70 10.58
N VAL A 242 20.42 5.16 9.33
CA VAL A 242 19.67 4.64 8.19
C VAL A 242 20.61 4.35 7.03
N LYS A 243 20.61 3.12 6.52
CA LYS A 243 21.18 2.77 5.21
C LYS A 243 20.03 2.57 4.23
N TYR A 244 20.00 3.37 3.17
CA TYR A 244 18.99 3.27 2.13
C TYR A 244 19.58 2.75 0.82
N PHE A 245 19.27 1.49 0.49
CA PHE A 245 19.67 0.81 -0.74
C PHE A 245 18.57 0.99 -1.81
N PHE A 246 18.95 1.50 -2.97
CA PHE A 246 18.04 1.63 -4.10
C PHE A 246 18.56 0.90 -5.33
N GLY A 247 17.86 -0.19 -5.71
CA GLY A 247 18.19 -0.99 -6.89
C GLY A 247 17.50 -0.46 -8.15
N ALA A 248 18.31 -0.21 -9.19
CA ALA A 248 17.84 0.14 -10.53
C ALA A 248 18.59 -0.72 -11.57
N ARG A 249 18.08 -0.77 -12.81
CA ARG A 249 18.74 -1.50 -13.88
C ARG A 249 19.91 -0.69 -14.45
N SER A 250 19.63 0.55 -14.85
CA SER A 250 20.60 1.47 -15.44
C SER A 250 20.35 2.88 -14.94
N LYS A 251 21.19 3.84 -15.31
CA LYS A 251 21.11 5.22 -14.81
C LYS A 251 19.79 5.92 -15.15
N LYS A 252 19.17 5.61 -16.29
CA LYS A 252 17.87 6.14 -16.71
C LYS A 252 16.69 5.70 -15.81
N ASP A 253 16.88 4.68 -14.98
CA ASP A 253 15.90 4.17 -14.02
C ASP A 253 16.06 4.81 -12.63
N LEU A 254 17.11 5.64 -12.44
CA LEU A 254 17.31 6.41 -11.22
C LEU A 254 16.47 7.70 -11.22
N TYR A 255 15.91 8.03 -10.07
CA TYR A 255 15.21 9.28 -9.85
C TYR A 255 15.26 9.66 -8.37
N TYR A 256 15.15 10.95 -8.06
CA TYR A 256 15.35 11.52 -6.73
C TYR A 256 16.74 11.19 -6.12
N THR A 257 17.74 10.95 -6.95
CA THR A 257 19.10 10.63 -6.49
C THR A 257 19.69 11.83 -5.76
N GLU A 258 19.59 13.00 -6.35
CA GLU A 258 20.08 14.26 -5.77
C GLU A 258 19.41 14.56 -4.42
N GLU A 259 18.10 14.28 -4.27
CA GLU A 259 17.35 14.47 -3.02
C GLU A 259 17.96 13.64 -1.87
N PHE A 260 18.31 12.37 -2.14
CA PHE A 260 18.88 11.49 -1.10
C PHE A 260 20.39 11.70 -0.91
N GLU A 261 21.12 12.14 -1.91
CA GLU A 261 22.52 12.57 -1.79
C GLU A 261 22.64 13.85 -0.94
N GLU A 262 21.72 14.80 -1.09
CA GLU A 262 21.64 15.99 -0.24
C GLU A 262 21.29 15.62 1.19
N LEU A 263 20.33 14.72 1.39
CA LEU A 263 19.98 14.21 2.70
C LEU A 263 21.18 13.52 3.39
N ALA A 264 21.99 12.77 2.65
CA ALA A 264 23.22 12.15 3.17
C ALA A 264 24.32 13.17 3.53
N LYS A 265 24.35 14.32 2.87
CA LYS A 265 25.27 15.42 3.24
C LYS A 265 24.78 16.16 4.51
N GLU A 266 23.46 16.27 4.67
CA GLU A 266 22.86 16.96 5.82
C GLU A 266 22.93 16.12 7.11
N PHE A 267 22.73 14.78 6.99
CA PHE A 267 22.66 13.88 8.15
C PHE A 267 23.75 12.81 8.10
N PRO A 268 24.80 12.90 8.94
CA PRO A 268 25.92 11.92 8.96
C PRO A 268 25.51 10.48 9.29
N ASN A 269 24.33 10.28 9.87
CA ASN A 269 23.76 8.97 10.20
C ASN A 269 22.82 8.42 9.11
N PHE A 270 22.71 9.10 7.96
CA PHE A 270 21.98 8.62 6.78
C PHE A 270 22.97 8.32 5.63
N GLU A 271 22.86 7.14 5.06
CA GLU A 271 23.66 6.70 3.92
C GLU A 271 22.73 6.28 2.77
N TYR A 272 22.93 6.89 1.58
CA TYR A 272 22.20 6.52 0.36
C TYR A 272 23.09 5.71 -0.57
N ILE A 273 22.66 4.51 -0.95
CA ILE A 273 23.42 3.52 -1.71
C ILE A 273 22.61 3.13 -2.96
N PRO A 274 22.66 3.92 -4.03
CA PRO A 274 22.09 3.52 -5.31
C PRO A 274 22.98 2.48 -5.99
N ALA A 275 22.35 1.45 -6.58
CA ALA A 275 23.04 0.37 -7.27
C ALA A 275 22.44 0.08 -8.64
N LEU A 276 23.28 -0.19 -9.65
CA LEU A 276 22.85 -0.55 -10.99
C LEU A 276 23.18 -2.01 -11.27
N SER A 277 22.15 -2.79 -11.67
CA SER A 277 22.37 -4.20 -12.02
C SER A 277 22.92 -4.39 -13.44
N ASP A 278 22.71 -3.42 -14.32
CA ASP A 278 23.11 -3.48 -15.74
C ASP A 278 23.44 -2.04 -16.23
N PRO A 279 24.50 -1.40 -15.66
CA PRO A 279 24.91 -0.07 -16.08
C PRO A 279 25.40 -0.07 -17.54
N LEU A 280 24.96 0.90 -18.32
CA LEU A 280 25.42 1.07 -19.70
C LEU A 280 26.78 1.78 -19.73
N PRO A 281 27.65 1.51 -20.72
CA PRO A 281 28.94 2.20 -20.83
C PRO A 281 28.83 3.73 -20.83
N GLU A 282 27.78 4.27 -21.46
CA GLU A 282 27.49 5.69 -21.53
C GLU A 282 26.99 6.28 -20.17
N ASP A 283 26.56 5.46 -19.23
CA ASP A 283 26.15 5.92 -17.90
C ASP A 283 27.30 6.52 -17.11
N ASN A 284 28.56 6.16 -17.42
CA ASN A 284 29.76 6.54 -16.67
C ASN A 284 29.54 6.36 -15.16
N TRP A 285 28.95 5.20 -14.80
CA TRP A 285 28.55 4.90 -13.44
C TRP A 285 29.76 4.56 -12.57
N THR A 286 29.87 5.21 -11.42
CA THR A 286 30.97 5.00 -10.45
C THR A 286 30.48 4.47 -9.10
N GLY A 287 29.14 4.30 -8.93
CA GLY A 287 28.54 3.75 -7.72
C GLY A 287 28.52 2.21 -7.71
N GLU A 288 27.71 1.65 -6.83
CA GLU A 288 27.59 0.21 -6.67
C GLU A 288 27.02 -0.49 -7.91
N VAL A 289 27.56 -1.67 -8.22
CA VAL A 289 27.16 -2.50 -9.37
C VAL A 289 26.76 -3.90 -8.88
N GLY A 290 25.71 -4.45 -9.50
CA GLY A 290 25.16 -5.77 -9.23
C GLY A 290 23.68 -5.71 -8.82
N LEU A 291 23.08 -6.86 -8.57
CA LEU A 291 21.74 -6.93 -7.99
C LEU A 291 21.76 -6.28 -6.61
N ILE A 292 20.65 -5.63 -6.25
CA ILE A 292 20.57 -4.95 -4.95
C ILE A 292 20.79 -5.91 -3.78
N THR A 293 20.43 -7.17 -3.93
CA THR A 293 20.69 -8.24 -2.96
C THR A 293 22.19 -8.43 -2.69
N ASP A 294 23.00 -8.43 -3.76
CA ASP A 294 24.46 -8.62 -3.64
C ASP A 294 25.10 -7.38 -2.99
N VAL A 295 24.56 -6.20 -3.29
CA VAL A 295 25.02 -4.94 -2.69
C VAL A 295 24.69 -4.89 -1.21
N VAL A 296 23.47 -5.28 -0.83
CA VAL A 296 23.07 -5.39 0.57
C VAL A 296 23.95 -6.40 1.29
N ASP A 297 24.17 -7.59 0.72
CA ASP A 297 25.00 -8.66 1.35
C ASP A 297 26.42 -8.18 1.68
N ARG A 298 27.08 -7.47 0.75
CA ARG A 298 28.47 -7.01 0.96
C ARG A 298 28.62 -5.73 1.79
N MET A 299 27.55 -4.94 1.94
CA MET A 299 27.59 -3.63 2.62
C MET A 299 26.89 -3.62 3.99
N THR A 300 26.31 -4.74 4.40
CA THR A 300 25.72 -4.91 5.72
C THR A 300 26.58 -5.84 6.59
N GLY A 301 26.58 -5.56 7.89
CA GLY A 301 27.15 -6.43 8.91
C GLY A 301 26.06 -7.10 9.72
N ASP A 302 26.32 -7.33 11.01
CA ASP A 302 25.34 -7.84 11.96
C ASP A 302 24.13 -6.90 12.07
N LEU A 303 22.93 -7.43 11.88
CA LEU A 303 21.65 -6.73 11.92
C LEU A 303 20.76 -7.17 13.08
N SER A 304 21.30 -7.88 14.06
CA SER A 304 20.56 -8.44 15.21
C SER A 304 19.80 -7.38 16.02
N ASP A 305 20.28 -6.11 16.00
CA ASP A 305 19.62 -4.96 16.62
C ASP A 305 19.14 -3.90 15.60
N SER A 306 18.71 -4.35 14.45
CA SER A 306 18.24 -3.49 13.36
C SER A 306 16.79 -3.78 12.98
N GLU A 307 16.21 -2.88 12.20
CA GLU A 307 14.94 -3.05 11.49
C GLU A 307 15.13 -2.88 9.99
N ALA A 308 14.36 -3.59 9.20
CA ALA A 308 14.38 -3.44 7.74
C ALA A 308 13.01 -3.09 7.17
N TYR A 309 13.01 -2.19 6.18
CA TYR A 309 11.84 -1.73 5.44
C TYR A 309 12.07 -1.94 3.94
N LEU A 310 11.33 -2.87 3.33
CA LEU A 310 11.55 -3.30 1.96
C LEU A 310 10.33 -3.04 1.08
N CYS A 311 10.52 -2.42 -0.09
CA CYS A 311 9.44 -2.22 -1.05
C CYS A 311 9.90 -2.45 -2.49
N GLY A 312 9.13 -3.22 -3.24
CA GLY A 312 9.43 -3.50 -4.64
C GLY A 312 8.82 -4.82 -5.14
N SER A 313 9.42 -5.41 -6.17
CA SER A 313 8.92 -6.67 -6.72
C SER A 313 9.03 -7.82 -5.72
N PRO A 314 8.08 -8.80 -5.77
CA PRO A 314 8.11 -9.95 -4.87
C PRO A 314 9.44 -10.68 -4.87
N GLY A 315 10.01 -10.96 -6.05
CA GLY A 315 11.29 -11.68 -6.17
C GLY A 315 12.47 -10.92 -5.53
N MET A 316 12.52 -9.58 -5.67
CA MET A 316 13.54 -8.77 -5.02
C MET A 316 13.40 -8.82 -3.49
N ILE A 317 12.19 -8.68 -2.99
CA ILE A 317 11.93 -8.71 -1.54
C ILE A 317 12.27 -10.06 -0.95
N ASP A 318 11.86 -11.16 -1.59
CA ASP A 318 12.18 -12.52 -1.11
C ASP A 318 13.68 -12.77 -1.07
N ALA A 319 14.41 -12.34 -2.10
CA ALA A 319 15.88 -12.46 -2.15
C ALA A 319 16.56 -11.58 -1.08
N CYS A 320 16.08 -10.34 -0.88
CA CYS A 320 16.60 -9.46 0.18
C CYS A 320 16.33 -10.02 1.58
N ASN A 321 15.13 -10.57 1.83
CA ASN A 321 14.82 -11.20 3.11
C ASN A 321 15.81 -12.33 3.45
N ASN A 322 16.13 -13.18 2.48
CA ASN A 322 17.10 -14.24 2.68
C ASN A 322 18.50 -13.71 3.01
N VAL A 323 18.89 -12.57 2.41
CA VAL A 323 20.16 -11.92 2.72
C VAL A 323 20.15 -11.33 4.13
N LEU A 324 19.10 -10.60 4.48
CA LEU A 324 18.98 -9.98 5.80
C LEU A 324 18.94 -11.02 6.94
N GLU A 325 18.33 -12.18 6.70
CA GLU A 325 18.32 -13.30 7.64
C GLU A 325 19.73 -13.86 7.86
N LYS A 326 20.59 -13.96 6.83
CA LYS A 326 22.00 -14.35 6.98
C LYS A 326 22.81 -13.37 7.80
N HIS A 327 22.39 -12.10 7.87
CA HIS A 327 22.99 -11.06 8.68
C HIS A 327 22.29 -10.90 10.04
N ASP A 328 21.60 -11.94 10.51
CA ASP A 328 20.96 -12.04 11.83
C ASP A 328 19.81 -11.06 12.08
N LEU A 329 19.18 -10.50 11.02
CA LEU A 329 17.98 -9.66 11.18
C LEU A 329 16.82 -10.50 11.72
N PRO A 330 16.21 -10.14 12.88
CA PRO A 330 15.07 -10.86 13.40
C PRO A 330 13.86 -10.73 12.44
N GLN A 331 13.24 -11.83 12.05
CA GLN A 331 12.13 -11.87 11.09
C GLN A 331 10.97 -10.90 11.47
N LYS A 332 10.67 -10.76 12.76
CA LYS A 332 9.65 -9.83 13.28
C LYS A 332 10.00 -8.35 13.11
N GLN A 333 11.23 -8.03 12.74
CA GLN A 333 11.72 -6.68 12.51
C GLN A 333 11.95 -6.39 11.02
N CYS A 334 11.53 -7.31 10.15
CA CYS A 334 11.54 -7.13 8.71
C CYS A 334 10.13 -6.79 8.22
N PHE A 335 9.93 -5.54 7.85
CA PHE A 335 8.68 -5.01 7.30
C PHE A 335 8.80 -4.91 5.78
N TYR A 336 7.79 -5.35 5.04
CA TYR A 336 7.84 -5.28 3.59
C TYR A 336 6.47 -5.12 2.94
N ASP A 337 6.46 -4.47 1.75
CA ASP A 337 5.31 -4.36 0.88
C ASP A 337 5.68 -4.81 -0.54
N LYS A 338 5.07 -5.90 -1.01
CA LYS A 338 5.32 -6.53 -2.31
C LYS A 338 4.40 -5.94 -3.37
N PHE A 339 4.98 -5.30 -4.37
CA PHE A 339 4.24 -4.72 -5.49
C PHE A 339 4.05 -5.76 -6.59
N SER A 340 2.80 -6.14 -6.86
CA SER A 340 2.40 -7.14 -7.87
C SER A 340 1.65 -6.50 -9.04
#